data_52844a53906bd96b3578e962d1fff912
#
_entry.id   52844a53906bd96b3578e962d1fff912
#
_cell.length_a   1.000
_cell.length_b   1.000
_cell.length_c   1.000
_cell.angle_alpha   90.00
_cell.angle_beta   90.00
_cell.angle_gamma   90.00
#
_symmetry.space_group_name_H-M   'P 1'
#
loop_
_entity.id
_entity.type
_entity.pdbx_description
1 polymer ?
#
loop_
_entity_poly.entity_id
_entity_poly.type
_entity_poly.pdbx_seq_one_letter_code
_entity_poly.pdbx_strand_id
1 'polypeptide(L)'
;MEEKRKSVYYRIVSAILHLVVPRAKTVFEVPPGDEPVVFVSNHASINGPLMMTFYFSRKCRIWAIAESLDKVHTRSYAFHDVLVGDGKKSFRFWKFVAGIVKVMLPPILIYNTITVYRDRRILETFRNSTDALKQGYDIIVFGESTERYSEYVNEIQPGFVGLGRMYYKQTGKRLKFYPVYLNKENRLISVGSPIEFDPDMDGEEFRKKTCTFIRDGIDRLGRSMKPHKIIPFLPQNWYDTYGERFEHDVAGYWHMIDTDPRFY
;
A
#
# COMPACT_ATOMS: atom_id res chain seq x y z
N MET A 1 -18.00 4.20 12.22
CA MET A 1 -17.73 2.77 11.85
C MET A 1 -17.41 2.04 13.14
N GLU A 2 -18.28 1.12 13.57
CA GLU A 2 -18.08 0.36 14.82
C GLU A 2 -16.76 -0.43 14.75
N GLU A 3 -16.01 -0.43 15.86
CA GLU A 3 -14.79 -1.21 16.00
C GLU A 3 -15.19 -2.70 16.06
N LYS A 4 -15.17 -3.39 14.93
CA LYS A 4 -15.51 -4.81 14.85
C LYS A 4 -14.58 -5.60 15.76
N ARG A 5 -15.18 -6.29 16.73
CA ARG A 5 -14.45 -7.15 17.68
C ARG A 5 -13.62 -8.19 16.91
N LYS A 6 -12.31 -8.17 17.12
CA LYS A 6 -11.37 -9.07 16.44
C LYS A 6 -11.73 -10.52 16.73
N SER A 7 -12.04 -11.31 15.71
CA SER A 7 -12.44 -12.71 15.86
C SER A 7 -11.28 -13.55 16.41
N VAL A 8 -11.60 -14.71 17.01
CA VAL A 8 -10.58 -15.68 17.47
C VAL A 8 -9.67 -16.07 16.31
N TYR A 9 -10.24 -16.27 15.13
CA TYR A 9 -9.50 -16.57 13.91
C TYR A 9 -8.48 -15.46 13.56
N TYR A 10 -8.87 -14.18 13.63
CA TYR A 10 -7.96 -13.04 13.44
C TYR A 10 -6.76 -13.13 14.39
N ARG A 11 -7.02 -13.44 15.67
CA ARG A 11 -5.96 -13.52 16.70
C ARG A 11 -4.96 -14.65 16.40
N ILE A 12 -5.45 -15.81 15.98
CA ILE A 12 -4.59 -16.96 15.62
C ILE A 12 -3.75 -16.64 14.40
N VAL A 13 -4.36 -16.16 13.31
CA VAL A 13 -3.65 -15.85 12.08
C VAL A 13 -2.66 -14.71 12.29
N SER A 14 -3.03 -13.68 13.05
CA SER A 14 -2.13 -12.58 13.43
C SER A 14 -0.92 -13.11 14.21
N ALA A 15 -1.10 -14.03 15.15
CA ALA A 15 0.00 -14.64 15.90
C ALA A 15 0.96 -15.41 14.99
N ILE A 16 0.44 -16.19 14.05
CA ILE A 16 1.26 -16.91 13.07
C ILE A 16 2.05 -15.93 12.19
N LEU A 17 1.42 -14.87 11.69
CA LEU A 17 2.08 -13.88 10.84
C LEU A 17 3.13 -13.09 11.61
N HIS A 18 2.94 -12.83 12.90
CA HIS A 18 3.98 -12.21 13.74
C HIS A 18 5.26 -13.06 13.87
N LEU A 19 5.19 -14.37 13.65
CA LEU A 19 6.38 -15.25 13.61
C LEU A 19 7.14 -15.13 12.29
N VAL A 20 6.43 -14.84 11.20
CA VAL A 20 6.97 -14.79 9.83
C VAL A 20 7.42 -13.38 9.45
N VAL A 21 6.67 -12.36 9.88
CA VAL A 21 6.98 -10.95 9.61
C VAL A 21 7.93 -10.43 10.69
N PRO A 22 9.16 -10.04 10.35
CA PRO A 22 10.13 -9.56 11.34
C PRO A 22 9.64 -8.27 11.99
N ARG A 23 9.87 -8.16 13.30
CA ARG A 23 9.59 -6.92 14.04
C ARG A 23 10.35 -5.75 13.42
N ALA A 24 9.66 -4.66 13.14
CA ALA A 24 10.23 -3.45 12.58
C ALA A 24 10.08 -2.28 13.56
N LYS A 25 11.07 -1.37 13.54
CA LYS A 25 11.03 -0.12 14.31
C LYS A 25 10.62 1.02 13.39
N THR A 26 9.71 1.88 13.84
CA THR A 26 9.37 3.14 13.15
C THR A 26 10.29 4.26 13.63
N VAL A 27 10.86 5.01 12.68
CA VAL A 27 11.71 6.19 12.94
C VAL A 27 11.18 7.34 12.10
N PHE A 28 10.98 8.50 12.72
CA PHE A 28 10.50 9.72 12.10
C PHE A 28 11.62 10.75 12.04
N GLU A 29 11.80 11.40 10.87
CA GLU A 29 12.63 12.61 10.77
C GLU A 29 11.92 13.78 11.44
N VAL A 30 10.63 13.94 11.17
CA VAL A 30 9.73 14.92 11.80
C VAL A 30 8.52 14.16 12.30
N PRO A 31 8.39 13.93 13.63
CA PRO A 31 7.24 13.24 14.17
C PRO A 31 5.94 13.99 13.86
N PRO A 32 4.89 13.32 13.39
CA PRO A 32 3.56 13.91 13.32
C PRO A 32 3.09 14.28 14.74
N GLY A 33 2.40 15.41 14.87
CA GLY A 33 1.68 15.74 16.10
C GLY A 33 0.48 14.81 16.33
N ASP A 34 -0.49 15.29 17.10
CA ASP A 34 -1.73 14.54 17.41
C ASP A 34 -2.73 14.54 16.24
N GLU A 35 -2.54 15.43 15.26
CA GLU A 35 -3.40 15.50 14.08
C GLU A 35 -3.19 14.28 13.17
N PRO A 36 -4.29 13.78 12.57
CA PRO A 36 -4.21 12.68 11.63
C PRO A 36 -3.51 13.09 10.34
N VAL A 37 -2.76 12.16 9.74
CA VAL A 37 -1.94 12.41 8.57
C VAL A 37 -2.08 11.27 7.54
N VAL A 38 -1.52 11.48 6.35
CA VAL A 38 -1.42 10.44 5.32
C VAL A 38 0.05 10.03 5.18
N PHE A 39 0.31 8.74 5.28
CA PHE A 39 1.60 8.13 5.02
C PHE A 39 1.57 7.46 3.64
N VAL A 40 2.52 7.79 2.78
CA VAL A 40 2.64 7.19 1.45
C VAL A 40 3.94 6.41 1.40
N SER A 41 3.84 5.10 1.17
CA SER A 41 4.95 4.17 1.33
C SER A 41 5.28 3.45 0.04
N ASN A 42 6.58 3.03 -0.10
CA ASN A 42 6.95 1.99 -1.05
C ASN A 42 6.22 0.69 -0.69
N HIS A 43 5.90 -0.11 -1.70
CA HIS A 43 5.10 -1.33 -1.51
C HIS A 43 5.94 -2.50 -0.97
N ALA A 44 7.18 -2.64 -1.42
CA ALA A 44 8.07 -3.76 -1.08
C ALA A 44 7.36 -5.13 -1.16
N SER A 45 6.58 -5.34 -2.23
CA SER A 45 5.70 -6.50 -2.41
C SER A 45 4.73 -6.64 -1.22
N ILE A 46 4.45 -7.83 -0.72
CA ILE A 46 3.57 -8.07 0.44
C ILE A 46 4.17 -7.61 1.78
N ASN A 47 5.50 -7.40 1.84
CA ASN A 47 6.16 -7.08 3.10
C ASN A 47 5.75 -5.70 3.63
N GLY A 48 5.54 -4.72 2.75
CA GLY A 48 5.11 -3.39 3.12
C GLY A 48 3.78 -3.37 3.86
N PRO A 49 2.68 -3.83 3.24
CA PRO A 49 1.39 -3.93 3.91
C PRO A 49 1.43 -4.69 5.24
N LEU A 50 2.16 -5.80 5.32
CA LEU A 50 2.28 -6.58 6.55
C LEU A 50 3.07 -5.84 7.64
N MET A 51 4.21 -5.24 7.30
CA MET A 51 5.00 -4.47 8.26
C MET A 51 4.23 -3.28 8.81
N MET A 52 3.52 -2.54 7.96
CA MET A 52 2.69 -1.42 8.37
C MET A 52 1.51 -1.88 9.23
N THR A 53 0.88 -3.01 8.90
CA THR A 53 -0.23 -3.56 9.69
C THR A 53 0.18 -3.96 11.11
N PHE A 54 1.37 -4.56 11.27
CA PHE A 54 1.77 -5.16 12.54
C PHE A 54 2.68 -4.30 13.40
N TYR A 55 3.51 -3.44 12.78
CA TYR A 55 4.59 -2.78 13.50
C TYR A 55 4.61 -1.26 13.37
N PHE A 56 3.71 -0.67 12.57
CA PHE A 56 3.62 0.78 12.53
C PHE A 56 3.11 1.32 13.86
N SER A 57 3.78 2.36 14.38
CA SER A 57 3.58 2.83 15.75
C SER A 57 2.33 3.70 15.96
N ARG A 58 1.58 4.00 14.90
CA ARG A 58 0.40 4.90 14.96
C ARG A 58 -0.88 4.15 14.60
N LYS A 59 -2.01 4.66 15.08
CA LYS A 59 -3.34 4.13 14.78
C LYS A 59 -3.72 4.51 13.35
N CYS A 60 -3.80 3.54 12.45
CA CYS A 60 -3.97 3.81 11.02
C CYS A 60 -5.02 2.91 10.34
N ARG A 61 -5.43 3.33 9.16
CA ARG A 61 -6.19 2.56 8.17
C ARG A 61 -5.37 2.49 6.88
N ILE A 62 -5.30 1.31 6.28
CA ILE A 62 -4.51 1.06 5.07
C ILE A 62 -5.45 1.02 3.86
N TRP A 63 -5.08 1.71 2.79
CA TRP A 63 -5.76 1.57 1.51
C TRP A 63 -5.44 0.22 0.88
N ALA A 64 -6.47 -0.56 0.59
CA ALA A 64 -6.34 -1.85 -0.10
C ALA A 64 -7.31 -1.91 -1.28
N ILE A 65 -6.83 -2.38 -2.42
CA ILE A 65 -7.66 -2.54 -3.61
C ILE A 65 -8.77 -3.55 -3.35
N ALA A 66 -9.95 -3.31 -3.94
CA ALA A 66 -11.14 -4.12 -3.71
C ALA A 66 -10.90 -5.60 -4.04
N GLU A 67 -10.14 -5.88 -5.08
CA GLU A 67 -9.76 -7.21 -5.55
C GLU A 67 -8.95 -8.01 -4.51
N SER A 68 -8.13 -7.34 -3.70
CA SER A 68 -7.38 -7.99 -2.61
C SER A 68 -8.27 -8.43 -1.43
N LEU A 69 -9.45 -7.85 -1.34
CA LEU A 69 -10.42 -8.11 -0.26
C LEU A 69 -11.55 -9.05 -0.70
N ASP A 70 -11.75 -9.23 -1.99
CA ASP A 70 -12.76 -10.12 -2.53
C ASP A 70 -12.28 -11.58 -2.50
N LYS A 71 -13.13 -12.46 -1.94
CA LYS A 71 -12.85 -13.90 -1.82
C LYS A 71 -12.61 -14.60 -3.16
N VAL A 72 -13.19 -14.11 -4.23
CA VAL A 72 -13.03 -14.69 -5.58
C VAL A 72 -11.66 -14.30 -6.16
N HIS A 73 -11.32 -13.03 -6.09
CA HIS A 73 -10.12 -12.48 -6.73
C HIS A 73 -8.85 -12.60 -5.88
N THR A 74 -8.97 -12.73 -4.55
CA THR A 74 -7.81 -12.80 -3.63
C THR A 74 -6.83 -13.92 -3.98
N ARG A 75 -7.31 -15.07 -4.48
CA ARG A 75 -6.42 -16.20 -4.87
C ARG A 75 -5.60 -15.83 -6.09
N SER A 76 -6.25 -15.25 -7.12
CA SER A 76 -5.59 -14.81 -8.34
C SER A 76 -4.57 -13.72 -8.02
N TYR A 77 -4.98 -12.71 -7.26
CA TYR A 77 -4.10 -11.65 -6.77
C TYR A 77 -2.89 -12.19 -6.00
N ALA A 78 -3.12 -13.06 -5.01
CA ALA A 78 -2.04 -13.62 -4.21
C ALA A 78 -1.07 -14.45 -5.07
N PHE A 79 -1.58 -15.18 -6.05
CA PHE A 79 -0.77 -15.99 -6.93
C PHE A 79 0.06 -15.16 -7.91
N HIS A 80 -0.58 -14.22 -8.61
CA HIS A 80 0.03 -13.47 -9.71
C HIS A 80 0.89 -12.31 -9.24
N ASP A 81 0.40 -11.53 -8.27
CA ASP A 81 1.10 -10.31 -7.85
C ASP A 81 2.05 -10.54 -6.68
N VAL A 82 1.79 -11.58 -5.86
CA VAL A 82 2.54 -11.80 -4.63
C VAL A 82 3.56 -12.93 -4.75
N LEU A 83 3.22 -14.01 -5.44
CA LEU A 83 3.97 -15.27 -5.36
C LEU A 83 4.74 -15.63 -6.64
N VAL A 84 4.27 -15.23 -7.81
CA VAL A 84 4.88 -15.60 -9.12
C VAL A 84 6.20 -14.87 -9.38
N GLY A 85 6.51 -13.84 -8.61
CA GLY A 85 7.70 -13.00 -8.81
C GLY A 85 9.05 -13.71 -8.84
N ASP A 86 9.17 -14.95 -8.43
CA ASP A 86 10.46 -15.63 -8.27
C ASP A 86 10.81 -16.66 -9.35
N GLY A 87 10.04 -16.83 -10.43
CA GLY A 87 10.34 -17.65 -11.64
C GLY A 87 10.96 -19.04 -11.48
N LYS A 88 11.47 -19.38 -10.30
CA LYS A 88 12.27 -20.58 -9.99
C LYS A 88 11.53 -21.64 -9.19
N LYS A 89 10.26 -21.40 -8.80
CA LYS A 89 9.57 -22.26 -7.83
C LYS A 89 8.43 -23.01 -8.48
N SER A 90 8.25 -24.28 -8.09
CA SER A 90 7.20 -25.16 -8.62
C SER A 90 5.84 -24.44 -8.62
N PHE A 91 5.26 -24.22 -9.78
CA PHE A 91 3.95 -23.61 -10.00
C PHE A 91 2.84 -24.23 -9.14
N ARG A 92 2.84 -25.56 -8.99
CA ARG A 92 1.85 -26.29 -8.17
C ARG A 92 1.97 -25.96 -6.69
N PHE A 93 3.19 -25.81 -6.17
CA PHE A 93 3.44 -25.44 -4.79
C PHE A 93 2.92 -24.02 -4.51
N TRP A 94 3.22 -23.05 -5.38
CA TRP A 94 2.78 -21.68 -5.20
C TRP A 94 1.28 -21.50 -5.37
N LYS A 95 0.64 -22.30 -6.23
CA LYS A 95 -0.82 -22.36 -6.34
C LYS A 95 -1.47 -22.86 -5.04
N PHE A 96 -0.84 -23.81 -4.35
CA PHE A 96 -1.26 -24.27 -3.02
C PHE A 96 -1.08 -23.17 -1.96
N VAL A 97 0.09 -22.51 -1.93
CA VAL A 97 0.36 -21.37 -1.02
C VAL A 97 -0.63 -20.23 -1.22
N ALA A 98 -0.95 -19.88 -2.48
CA ALA A 98 -1.97 -18.87 -2.79
C ALA A 98 -3.35 -19.27 -2.24
N GLY A 99 -3.68 -20.56 -2.25
CA GLY A 99 -4.90 -21.08 -1.61
C GLY A 99 -4.94 -20.86 -0.10
N ILE A 100 -3.80 -20.98 0.59
CA ILE A 100 -3.67 -20.67 2.02
C ILE A 100 -3.80 -19.17 2.25
N VAL A 101 -3.10 -18.36 1.46
CA VAL A 101 -3.15 -16.88 1.55
C VAL A 101 -4.56 -16.35 1.35
N LYS A 102 -5.32 -16.91 0.40
CA LYS A 102 -6.74 -16.58 0.18
C LYS A 102 -7.60 -16.72 1.45
N VAL A 103 -7.31 -17.69 2.28
CA VAL A 103 -8.07 -17.92 3.52
C VAL A 103 -7.55 -17.05 4.65
N MET A 104 -6.24 -16.86 4.73
CA MET A 104 -5.58 -16.17 5.85
C MET A 104 -5.58 -14.64 5.74
N LEU A 105 -5.41 -14.09 4.54
CA LEU A 105 -5.16 -12.66 4.36
C LEU A 105 -6.42 -11.78 4.53
N PRO A 106 -7.60 -12.10 3.94
CA PRO A 106 -8.76 -11.24 3.99
C PRO A 106 -9.23 -10.87 5.41
N PRO A 107 -9.29 -11.81 6.38
CA PRO A 107 -9.70 -11.47 7.74
C PRO A 107 -8.78 -10.46 8.45
N ILE A 108 -7.50 -10.42 8.08
CA ILE A 108 -6.54 -9.47 8.65
C ILE A 108 -6.69 -8.10 8.00
N LEU A 109 -6.86 -8.08 6.68
CA LEU A 109 -7.01 -6.85 5.94
C LEU A 109 -8.33 -6.14 6.29
N ILE A 110 -9.45 -6.86 6.40
CA ILE A 110 -10.80 -6.30 6.63
C ILE A 110 -10.88 -5.40 7.87
N TYR A 111 -10.09 -5.66 8.92
CA TYR A 111 -10.19 -4.89 10.17
C TYR A 111 -9.50 -3.53 10.13
N ASN A 112 -8.45 -3.39 9.31
CA ASN A 112 -7.61 -2.20 9.32
C ASN A 112 -7.53 -1.52 7.95
N THR A 113 -8.38 -1.88 6.99
CA THR A 113 -8.30 -1.33 5.64
C THR A 113 -9.49 -0.48 5.26
N ILE A 114 -9.26 0.42 4.33
CA ILE A 114 -10.28 1.12 3.56
C ILE A 114 -10.18 0.58 2.13
N THR A 115 -11.30 0.08 1.63
CA THR A 115 -11.37 -0.45 0.26
C THR A 115 -11.19 0.66 -0.77
N VAL A 116 -10.25 0.48 -1.68
CA VAL A 116 -10.03 1.37 -2.82
C VAL A 116 -10.76 0.79 -4.03
N TYR A 117 -11.75 1.51 -4.50
CA TYR A 117 -12.47 1.19 -5.73
C TYR A 117 -11.87 1.95 -6.91
N ARG A 118 -11.82 1.31 -8.08
CA ARG A 118 -11.33 1.91 -9.34
C ARG A 118 -12.46 2.37 -10.27
N ASP A 119 -13.69 2.26 -9.81
CA ASP A 119 -14.91 2.64 -10.52
C ASP A 119 -15.61 3.83 -9.84
N ARG A 120 -16.88 4.05 -10.17
CA ARG A 120 -17.71 5.14 -9.61
C ARG A 120 -17.78 5.14 -8.07
N ARG A 121 -17.48 4.01 -7.42
CA ARG A 121 -17.43 3.86 -5.96
C ARG A 121 -16.18 4.47 -5.33
N ILE A 122 -15.27 5.03 -6.11
CA ILE A 122 -14.09 5.74 -5.58
C ILE A 122 -14.48 6.82 -4.56
N LEU A 123 -15.65 7.42 -4.70
CA LEU A 123 -16.18 8.40 -3.74
C LEU A 123 -16.40 7.79 -2.34
N GLU A 124 -16.70 6.50 -2.24
CA GLU A 124 -16.81 5.80 -0.96
C GLU A 124 -15.45 5.66 -0.30
N THR A 125 -14.40 5.36 -1.09
CA THR A 125 -13.02 5.34 -0.60
C THR A 125 -12.65 6.67 0.05
N PHE A 126 -12.91 7.76 -0.63
CA PHE A 126 -12.61 9.10 -0.12
C PHE A 126 -13.44 9.46 1.12
N ARG A 127 -14.74 9.14 1.13
CA ARG A 127 -15.62 9.36 2.28
C ARG A 127 -15.11 8.58 3.50
N ASN A 128 -14.89 7.28 3.34
CA ASN A 128 -14.41 6.41 4.42
C ASN A 128 -13.05 6.86 4.95
N SER A 129 -12.16 7.34 4.07
CA SER A 129 -10.85 7.89 4.45
C SER A 129 -10.98 9.18 5.25
N THR A 130 -11.82 10.10 4.78
CA THR A 130 -12.05 11.37 5.50
C THR A 130 -12.71 11.14 6.85
N ASP A 131 -13.64 10.20 6.95
CA ASP A 131 -14.27 9.84 8.22
C ASP A 131 -13.29 9.16 9.18
N ALA A 132 -12.36 8.34 8.69
CA ALA A 132 -11.29 7.77 9.50
C ALA A 132 -10.35 8.87 10.02
N LEU A 133 -9.93 9.82 9.17
CA LEU A 133 -9.11 10.96 9.58
C LEU A 133 -9.82 11.78 10.68
N LYS A 134 -11.11 12.09 10.54
CA LYS A 134 -11.88 12.80 11.57
C LYS A 134 -11.97 12.03 12.90
N GLN A 135 -11.86 10.71 12.87
CA GLN A 135 -11.81 9.83 14.06
C GLN A 135 -10.39 9.69 14.63
N GLY A 136 -9.40 10.42 14.11
CA GLY A 136 -8.02 10.38 14.55
C GLY A 136 -7.22 9.16 14.07
N TYR A 137 -7.67 8.49 12.99
CA TYR A 137 -6.86 7.49 12.32
C TYR A 137 -6.00 8.13 11.24
N ASP A 138 -4.74 7.74 11.15
CA ASP A 138 -3.92 8.04 9.99
C ASP A 138 -4.32 7.16 8.81
N ILE A 139 -4.01 7.61 7.59
CA ILE A 139 -4.20 6.81 6.37
C ILE A 139 -2.85 6.37 5.85
N ILE A 140 -2.72 5.10 5.49
CA ILE A 140 -1.55 4.56 4.80
C ILE A 140 -1.92 4.23 3.37
N VAL A 141 -1.11 4.71 2.44
CA VAL A 141 -1.27 4.50 1.00
C VAL A 141 -0.02 3.87 0.43
N PHE A 142 -0.17 2.79 -0.31
CA PHE A 142 0.86 2.22 -1.18
C PHE A 142 0.59 2.73 -2.59
N GLY A 143 1.14 3.89 -2.90
CA GLY A 143 0.76 4.68 -4.08
C GLY A 143 1.62 4.43 -5.31
N GLU A 144 2.50 3.43 -5.33
CA GLU A 144 3.36 3.15 -6.48
C GLU A 144 2.56 2.74 -7.71
N SER A 145 2.98 3.25 -8.86
CA SER A 145 2.52 2.83 -10.19
C SER A 145 3.38 1.68 -10.72
N THR A 146 3.08 1.20 -11.93
CA THR A 146 3.92 0.23 -12.63
C THR A 146 5.16 0.85 -13.25
N GLU A 147 5.20 2.17 -13.43
CA GLU A 147 6.32 2.91 -14.01
C GLU A 147 7.46 3.05 -13.01
N ARG A 148 8.65 2.65 -13.42
CA ARG A 148 9.86 2.73 -12.59
C ARG A 148 10.40 4.15 -12.52
N TYR A 149 10.76 4.58 -11.32
CA TYR A 149 11.53 5.79 -11.11
C TYR A 149 12.97 5.49 -10.68
N SER A 150 13.13 4.69 -9.63
CA SER A 150 14.42 4.29 -9.10
C SER A 150 14.42 2.81 -8.68
N GLU A 151 15.53 2.34 -8.12
CA GLU A 151 15.57 1.02 -7.51
C GLU A 151 14.75 0.94 -6.21
N TYR A 152 14.48 2.07 -5.54
CA TYR A 152 13.81 2.13 -4.23
C TYR A 152 12.31 2.36 -4.32
N VAL A 153 11.84 3.01 -5.39
CA VAL A 153 10.43 3.40 -5.56
C VAL A 153 10.07 3.57 -7.03
N ASN A 154 8.85 3.24 -7.38
CA ASN A 154 8.22 3.57 -8.66
C ASN A 154 7.61 4.97 -8.65
N GLU A 155 7.11 5.44 -9.80
CA GLU A 155 6.30 6.66 -9.86
C GLU A 155 5.07 6.55 -8.95
N ILE A 156 4.63 7.69 -8.40
CA ILE A 156 3.55 7.75 -7.42
C ILE A 156 2.25 8.20 -8.09
N GLN A 157 1.21 7.39 -7.97
CA GLN A 157 -0.14 7.71 -8.46
C GLN A 157 -0.79 8.82 -7.62
N PRO A 158 -1.41 9.83 -8.25
CA PRO A 158 -1.87 11.04 -7.57
C PRO A 158 -3.20 10.87 -6.81
N GLY A 159 -3.87 9.73 -6.90
CA GLY A 159 -5.25 9.54 -6.40
C GLY A 159 -5.46 9.97 -4.95
N PHE A 160 -4.51 9.69 -4.05
CA PHE A 160 -4.63 10.00 -2.62
C PHE A 160 -4.56 11.50 -2.30
N VAL A 161 -3.97 12.32 -3.17
CA VAL A 161 -3.77 13.76 -2.93
C VAL A 161 -5.11 14.49 -2.75
N GLY A 162 -6.17 13.99 -3.40
CA GLY A 162 -7.52 14.52 -3.24
C GLY A 162 -8.07 14.51 -1.81
N LEU A 163 -7.52 13.67 -0.93
CA LEU A 163 -7.85 13.66 0.50
C LEU A 163 -7.56 15.01 1.18
N GLY A 164 -6.49 15.70 0.77
CA GLY A 164 -6.15 17.01 1.33
C GLY A 164 -7.28 18.02 1.18
N ARG A 165 -7.80 18.16 -0.05
CA ARG A 165 -8.92 19.07 -0.34
C ARG A 165 -10.21 18.65 0.36
N MET A 166 -10.52 17.36 0.39
CA MET A 166 -11.74 16.85 1.04
C MET A 166 -11.69 17.06 2.56
N TYR A 167 -10.58 16.76 3.19
CA TYR A 167 -10.40 16.92 4.62
C TYR A 167 -10.46 18.41 5.01
N TYR A 168 -9.76 19.27 4.26
CA TYR A 168 -9.80 20.73 4.48
C TYR A 168 -11.21 21.30 4.37
N LYS A 169 -11.96 20.93 3.32
CA LYS A 169 -13.35 21.38 3.15
C LYS A 169 -14.28 20.98 4.31
N GLN A 170 -14.01 19.85 4.96
CA GLN A 170 -14.86 19.35 6.04
C GLN A 170 -14.43 19.82 7.44
N THR A 171 -13.15 20.14 7.63
CA THR A 171 -12.58 20.38 8.97
C THR A 171 -11.92 21.75 9.12
N GLY A 172 -11.60 22.44 8.03
CA GLY A 172 -10.75 23.64 8.00
C GLY A 172 -9.28 23.37 8.29
N LYS A 173 -8.88 22.09 8.49
CA LYS A 173 -7.50 21.72 8.83
C LYS A 173 -6.73 21.26 7.60
N ARG A 174 -5.43 21.60 7.54
CA ARG A 174 -4.53 21.17 6.47
C ARG A 174 -4.01 19.78 6.74
N LEU A 175 -4.15 18.89 5.78
CA LEU A 175 -3.68 17.50 5.87
C LEU A 175 -2.21 17.43 5.47
N LYS A 176 -1.41 16.66 6.22
CA LYS A 176 0.00 16.42 5.92
C LYS A 176 0.20 15.05 5.27
N PHE A 177 1.11 14.99 4.31
CA PHE A 177 1.51 13.77 3.60
C PHE A 177 2.98 13.49 3.87
N TYR A 178 3.27 12.29 4.36
CA TYR A 178 4.60 11.86 4.75
C TYR A 178 5.11 10.78 3.80
N PRO A 179 6.32 10.90 3.22
CA PRO A 179 6.99 9.81 2.53
C PRO A 179 7.46 8.76 3.54
N VAL A 180 7.27 7.48 3.21
CA VAL A 180 7.71 6.37 4.05
C VAL A 180 8.48 5.38 3.21
N TYR A 181 9.69 5.03 3.65
CA TYR A 181 10.43 3.91 3.11
C TYR A 181 10.55 2.80 4.15
N LEU A 182 10.14 1.60 3.77
CA LEU A 182 10.23 0.44 4.62
C LEU A 182 11.15 -0.62 4.03
N ASN A 183 11.92 -1.26 4.89
CA ASN A 183 12.80 -2.36 4.51
C ASN A 183 12.77 -3.50 5.53
N LYS A 184 12.50 -4.70 5.01
CA LYS A 184 12.39 -5.92 5.82
C LYS A 184 13.71 -6.35 6.42
N GLU A 185 14.81 -6.25 5.68
CA GLU A 185 16.13 -6.71 6.10
C GLU A 185 16.65 -5.85 7.25
N ASN A 186 16.56 -4.52 7.11
CA ASN A 186 16.94 -3.57 8.16
C ASN A 186 15.89 -3.49 9.29
N ARG A 187 14.73 -4.12 9.13
CA ARG A 187 13.61 -4.08 10.09
C ARG A 187 13.23 -2.66 10.48
N LEU A 188 13.14 -1.80 9.47
CA LEU A 188 12.97 -0.37 9.66
C LEU A 188 11.82 0.17 8.79
N ILE A 189 11.04 1.05 9.40
CA ILE A 189 10.03 1.91 8.77
C ILE A 189 10.51 3.34 8.98
N SER A 190 11.11 3.93 7.95
CA SER A 190 11.61 5.30 7.97
C SER A 190 10.57 6.25 7.43
N VAL A 191 10.24 7.28 8.20
CA VAL A 191 9.27 8.30 7.85
C VAL A 191 9.99 9.63 7.68
N GLY A 192 9.89 10.21 6.49
CA GLY A 192 10.52 11.49 6.15
C GLY A 192 9.73 12.70 6.66
N SER A 193 10.18 13.88 6.23
CA SER A 193 9.50 15.14 6.51
C SER A 193 8.22 15.27 5.66
N PRO A 194 7.17 15.95 6.14
CA PRO A 194 5.90 16.03 5.42
C PRO A 194 5.84 17.17 4.40
N ILE A 195 4.91 17.03 3.46
CA ILE A 195 4.33 18.14 2.71
C ILE A 195 2.90 18.38 3.20
N GLU A 196 2.52 19.64 3.41
CA GLU A 196 1.19 20.03 3.89
C GLU A 196 0.28 20.46 2.72
N PHE A 197 -1.00 20.11 2.81
CA PHE A 197 -2.00 20.56 1.83
C PHE A 197 -2.09 22.08 1.80
N ASP A 198 -1.98 22.64 0.61
CA ASP A 198 -2.12 24.08 0.36
C ASP A 198 -3.48 24.35 -0.32
N PRO A 199 -4.44 24.97 0.37
CA PRO A 199 -5.75 25.26 -0.19
C PRO A 199 -5.72 26.34 -1.29
N ASP A 200 -4.69 27.19 -1.32
CA ASP A 200 -4.56 28.32 -2.24
C ASP A 200 -3.87 27.93 -3.56
N MET A 201 -3.22 26.74 -3.59
CA MET A 201 -2.58 26.21 -4.78
C MET A 201 -3.58 25.55 -5.73
N ASP A 202 -3.35 25.66 -7.03
CA ASP A 202 -4.12 24.91 -8.04
C ASP A 202 -4.06 23.41 -7.75
N GLY A 203 -5.20 22.74 -7.94
CA GLY A 203 -5.33 21.33 -7.57
C GLY A 203 -4.43 20.39 -8.36
N GLU A 204 -4.17 20.69 -9.64
CA GLU A 204 -3.29 19.87 -10.47
C GLU A 204 -1.82 20.13 -10.14
N GLU A 205 -1.46 21.39 -9.93
CA GLU A 205 -0.13 21.78 -9.49
C GLU A 205 0.22 21.16 -8.13
N PHE A 206 -0.69 21.25 -7.15
CA PHE A 206 -0.49 20.62 -5.84
C PHE A 206 -0.34 19.10 -5.95
N ARG A 207 -1.12 18.47 -6.82
CA ARG A 207 -1.06 17.03 -7.07
C ARG A 207 0.31 16.61 -7.59
N LYS A 208 0.80 17.30 -8.64
CA LYS A 208 2.13 17.06 -9.22
C LYS A 208 3.25 17.28 -8.19
N LYS A 209 3.19 18.41 -7.48
CA LYS A 209 4.16 18.76 -6.43
C LYS A 209 4.21 17.70 -5.33
N THR A 210 3.05 17.25 -4.86
CA THR A 210 2.96 16.25 -3.78
C THR A 210 3.50 14.90 -4.23
N CYS A 211 3.14 14.42 -5.42
CA CYS A 211 3.65 13.14 -5.93
C CYS A 211 5.17 13.16 -6.09
N THR A 212 5.72 14.23 -6.67
CA THR A 212 7.18 14.41 -6.80
C THR A 212 7.86 14.44 -5.43
N PHE A 213 7.34 15.23 -4.48
CA PHE A 213 7.89 15.33 -3.13
C PHE A 213 7.90 13.98 -2.41
N ILE A 214 6.80 13.23 -2.49
CA ILE A 214 6.68 11.90 -1.86
C ILE A 214 7.63 10.91 -2.49
N ARG A 215 7.67 10.82 -3.83
CA ARG A 215 8.55 9.94 -4.58
C ARG A 215 10.03 10.19 -4.23
N ASP A 216 10.46 11.44 -4.33
CA ASP A 216 11.84 11.83 -4.05
C ASP A 216 12.21 11.62 -2.57
N GLY A 217 11.23 11.84 -1.68
CA GLY A 217 11.37 11.54 -0.26
C GLY A 217 11.56 10.05 0.04
N ILE A 218 10.80 9.18 -0.61
CA ILE A 218 10.95 7.71 -0.49
C ILE A 218 12.31 7.26 -1.04
N ASP A 219 12.70 7.74 -2.23
CA ASP A 219 14.01 7.44 -2.84
C ASP A 219 15.17 7.87 -1.94
N ARG A 220 15.14 9.09 -1.42
CA ARG A 220 16.13 9.62 -0.48
C ARG A 220 16.24 8.77 0.79
N LEU A 221 15.11 8.39 1.38
CA LEU A 221 15.08 7.53 2.58
C LEU A 221 15.70 6.16 2.28
N GLY A 222 15.39 5.57 1.13
CA GLY A 222 15.98 4.31 0.69
C GLY A 222 17.50 4.39 0.54
N ARG A 223 18.00 5.43 -0.14
CA ARG A 223 19.45 5.68 -0.35
C ARG A 223 20.19 5.95 0.94
N SER A 224 19.55 6.57 1.92
CA SER A 224 20.17 6.89 3.22
C SER A 224 20.29 5.70 4.17
N MET A 225 19.60 4.61 3.89
CA MET A 225 19.71 3.40 4.71
C MET A 225 21.04 2.68 4.50
N LYS A 226 21.43 1.88 5.49
CA LYS A 226 22.53 0.91 5.31
C LYS A 226 22.26 0.02 4.09
N PRO A 227 23.30 -0.45 3.39
CA PRO A 227 23.12 -1.37 2.27
C PRO A 227 22.18 -2.53 2.65
N HIS A 228 21.19 -2.79 1.80
CA HIS A 228 20.14 -3.76 2.06
C HIS A 228 19.59 -4.31 0.74
N LYS A 229 18.96 -5.47 0.82
CA LYS A 229 18.23 -6.03 -0.31
C LYS A 229 16.96 -5.22 -0.55
N ILE A 230 16.88 -4.62 -1.74
CA ILE A 230 15.70 -3.91 -2.20
C ILE A 230 14.68 -4.92 -2.68
N ILE A 231 13.42 -4.76 -2.23
CA ILE A 231 12.30 -5.54 -2.68
C ILE A 231 11.42 -4.61 -3.50
N PRO A 232 11.40 -4.73 -4.83
CA PRO A 232 10.60 -3.86 -5.68
C PRO A 232 9.09 -4.08 -5.46
N PHE A 233 8.29 -3.14 -5.93
CA PHE A 233 6.83 -3.29 -5.97
C PHE A 233 6.45 -4.50 -6.83
N LEU A 234 6.90 -4.51 -8.08
CA LEU A 234 6.73 -5.61 -9.00
C LEU A 234 8.09 -6.24 -9.33
N PRO A 235 8.20 -7.57 -9.39
CA PRO A 235 9.44 -8.24 -9.71
C PRO A 235 9.86 -8.04 -11.18
N GLN A 236 11.15 -8.19 -11.49
CA GLN A 236 11.69 -7.97 -12.85
C GLN A 236 10.98 -8.81 -13.92
N ASN A 237 10.74 -10.09 -13.64
CA ASN A 237 10.05 -10.98 -14.57
C ASN A 237 8.60 -10.55 -14.88
N TRP A 238 7.97 -9.77 -14.00
CA TRP A 238 6.68 -9.16 -14.28
C TRP A 238 6.82 -8.12 -15.39
N TYR A 239 7.81 -7.22 -15.29
CA TYR A 239 8.09 -6.22 -16.33
C TYR A 239 8.47 -6.89 -17.65
N ASP A 240 9.30 -7.95 -17.62
CA ASP A 240 9.71 -8.68 -18.81
C ASP A 240 8.53 -9.35 -19.53
N THR A 241 7.51 -9.76 -18.77
CA THR A 241 6.33 -10.46 -19.31
C THR A 241 5.22 -9.50 -19.74
N TYR A 242 5.04 -8.42 -19.02
CA TYR A 242 3.86 -7.58 -19.13
C TYR A 242 4.16 -6.09 -19.37
N GLY A 243 5.41 -5.62 -19.22
CA GLY A 243 5.77 -4.21 -19.17
C GLY A 243 5.28 -3.38 -20.36
N GLU A 244 5.35 -3.92 -21.58
CA GLU A 244 4.89 -3.22 -22.79
C GLU A 244 3.35 -3.20 -22.95
N ARG A 245 2.64 -4.10 -22.26
CA ARG A 245 1.18 -4.25 -22.43
C ARG A 245 0.34 -3.41 -21.47
N PHE A 246 0.94 -2.89 -20.39
CA PHE A 246 0.21 -2.28 -19.26
C PHE A 246 0.36 -0.79 -19.10
N GLU A 247 0.97 -0.10 -20.04
CA GLU A 247 1.07 1.37 -19.97
C GLU A 247 -0.30 2.07 -19.90
N HIS A 248 -1.41 1.39 -20.26
CA HIS A 248 -2.70 2.05 -20.44
C HIS A 248 -3.93 1.37 -19.81
N ASP A 249 -3.88 0.12 -19.34
CA ASP A 249 -5.11 -0.55 -18.86
C ASP A 249 -4.90 -1.54 -17.69
N VAL A 250 -4.99 -1.02 -16.48
CA VAL A 250 -4.93 -1.84 -15.25
C VAL A 250 -6.16 -2.76 -15.09
N ALA A 251 -7.31 -2.40 -15.68
CA ALA A 251 -8.51 -3.24 -15.65
C ALA A 251 -8.38 -4.45 -16.58
N GLY A 252 -7.71 -4.27 -17.74
CA GLY A 252 -7.40 -5.35 -18.67
C GLY A 252 -6.41 -6.36 -18.10
N TYR A 253 -5.56 -5.97 -17.15
CA TYR A 253 -4.61 -6.84 -16.47
C TYR A 253 -5.30 -8.02 -15.77
N TRP A 254 -6.28 -7.77 -14.94
CA TRP A 254 -6.99 -8.83 -14.21
C TRP A 254 -7.73 -9.79 -15.12
N HIS A 255 -8.37 -9.26 -16.17
CA HIS A 255 -9.07 -10.07 -17.16
C HIS A 255 -8.11 -10.98 -17.94
N MET A 256 -6.92 -10.50 -18.30
CA MET A 256 -5.90 -11.32 -18.97
C MET A 256 -5.33 -12.41 -18.07
N ILE A 257 -5.09 -12.12 -16.80
CA ILE A 257 -4.61 -13.11 -15.83
C ILE A 257 -5.63 -14.24 -15.68
N ASP A 258 -6.92 -13.90 -15.57
CA ASP A 258 -7.99 -14.88 -15.43
C ASP A 258 -8.21 -15.71 -16.70
N THR A 259 -7.76 -15.25 -17.86
CA THR A 259 -7.94 -15.90 -19.16
C THR A 259 -6.65 -16.50 -19.73
N ASP A 260 -5.47 -16.21 -19.20
CA ASP A 260 -4.20 -16.72 -19.71
C ASP A 260 -3.97 -18.17 -19.26
N PRO A 261 -3.95 -19.16 -20.21
CA PRO A 261 -3.80 -20.57 -19.89
C PRO A 261 -2.48 -20.94 -19.23
N ARG A 262 -1.46 -20.05 -19.25
CA ARG A 262 -0.19 -20.28 -18.56
C ARG A 262 -0.34 -20.25 -17.03
N PHE A 263 -1.46 -19.78 -16.54
CA PHE A 263 -1.73 -19.61 -15.12
C PHE A 263 -2.73 -20.64 -14.56
N TYR A 264 -3.23 -21.57 -15.43
CA TYR A 264 -4.15 -22.67 -15.06
C TYR A 264 -3.47 -24.08 -15.26
#